data_aadadc511c917a92bf203827c5a90af2
#
_entry.id   aadadc511c917a92bf203827c5a90af2
#
_cell.length_a   1.000
_cell.length_b   1.000
_cell.length_c   1.000
_cell.angle_alpha   90.00
_cell.angle_beta   90.00
_cell.angle_gamma   90.00
#
_symmetry.space_group_name_H-M   'P 1'
#
loop_
_entity.id
_entity.type
_entity.pdbx_description
1 polymer ?
#
loop_
_entity_poly.entity_id
_entity_poly.type
_entity_poly.pdbx_seq_one_letter_code
_entity_poly.pdbx_strand_id
1 'polypeptide(L)'
;MKTKLKFLKLFSIACLGLLMLTNCNQSAEGDDKKSEYKALPASTEFDLVILNGRVIDPETAFDAVRNVGILDGRIALITEESISGKETVDATGKIVAPGFIDTHFHFQAPVGYSLGLRDGLTSSMDFEMGCAGSYIAPWYEARAGVTQANYGVAVSHELARAMFIDGSDGADYLINGPIAAYTTRAKTGWSQTRPNLEQGNAILQEIDKGLQSGAVGVGSTVGYMRAGVSSREMFEVQKVGARYGRATGAHTRYTLGNDTEENNGAQELIANAVALGAPANVEHFNNPGWRLAHEMIIRLQEQGHNIWGEIYPYAAGSTTINAEFLRPEIWIDKMGKRYEDTMLDPVTNEYYTLETYKATVASEPTRPIVIFKMPADDEWKWLTLKGVTMGSDAVGATPYLAPWDFPMDSLGGTHPRTAGSRGATIRLGREHKIPMMQLMSILSYNAAKHLGDTGLKFMQERGRIQTGMVADIVVFDPETFRDNSTYDKGAVPSTGMKAVIVNGQVTVRDDVLLPVFAGQPIRFEPQDKPRFEPISVESWNATFSTGMPSDFSGGVPVPDLDHPESDKH
;
A
#
# COMPACT_ATOMS: atom_id res chain seq x y z
N MET A 1 79.64 -3.99 20.17
CA MET A 1 80.35 -4.85 19.21
C MET A 1 79.30 -5.30 18.19
N LYS A 2 79.25 -4.66 17.02
CA LYS A 2 79.75 -5.17 15.76
C LYS A 2 79.19 -6.60 15.50
N THR A 3 78.42 -6.98 14.47
CA THR A 3 78.61 -6.68 13.06
C THR A 3 77.43 -7.26 12.20
N LYS A 4 76.94 -6.49 11.20
CA LYS A 4 76.69 -6.81 9.77
C LYS A 4 75.68 -7.95 9.42
N LEU A 5 74.55 -7.64 8.85
CA LEU A 5 74.22 -7.49 7.41
C LEU A 5 74.78 -8.60 6.48
N LYS A 6 73.88 -9.36 5.87
CA LYS A 6 74.00 -9.71 4.46
C LYS A 6 72.65 -10.08 3.84
N PHE A 7 72.35 -9.39 2.77
CA PHE A 7 71.38 -9.66 1.69
C PHE A 7 71.64 -11.01 1.04
N LEU A 8 70.61 -11.73 0.64
CA LEU A 8 70.61 -12.39 -0.65
C LEU A 8 69.17 -12.55 -1.21
N LYS A 9 69.11 -12.26 -2.47
CA LYS A 9 67.93 -12.21 -3.36
C LYS A 9 67.53 -13.58 -3.91
N LEU A 10 66.27 -13.65 -4.38
CA LEU A 10 65.70 -14.41 -5.50
C LEU A 10 65.57 -15.94 -5.32
N PHE A 11 64.37 -16.48 -5.47
CA PHE A 11 63.77 -16.82 -6.77
C PHE A 11 62.30 -17.23 -6.60
N SER A 12 61.48 -16.77 -7.51
CA SER A 12 60.08 -17.09 -7.77
C SER A 12 59.89 -18.58 -8.09
N ILE A 13 58.86 -19.20 -7.49
CA ILE A 13 58.10 -20.23 -8.18
C ILE A 13 56.61 -19.99 -7.91
N ALA A 14 55.90 -19.62 -8.94
CA ALA A 14 54.44 -19.54 -8.96
C ALA A 14 53.86 -20.96 -8.93
N CYS A 15 53.03 -21.25 -7.93
CA CYS A 15 52.04 -22.32 -8.04
C CYS A 15 50.67 -21.71 -8.03
N LEU A 16 50.08 -21.66 -9.19
CA LEU A 16 48.69 -21.35 -9.48
C LEU A 16 47.80 -22.37 -8.77
N GLY A 17 47.20 -21.98 -7.67
CA GLY A 17 46.04 -22.68 -7.09
C GLY A 17 44.78 -21.91 -7.44
N LEU A 18 44.23 -22.17 -8.62
CA LEU A 18 42.95 -21.64 -9.08
C LEU A 18 41.83 -22.34 -8.30
N LEU A 19 41.41 -21.78 -7.17
CA LEU A 19 40.13 -22.12 -6.56
C LEU A 19 39.04 -21.44 -7.38
N MET A 20 38.41 -22.22 -8.25
CA MET A 20 37.14 -21.84 -8.88
C MET A 20 36.05 -21.77 -7.81
N LEU A 21 35.81 -20.58 -7.31
CA LEU A 21 34.52 -20.23 -6.75
C LEU A 21 33.57 -20.02 -7.93
N THR A 22 32.88 -21.06 -8.32
CA THR A 22 31.73 -20.95 -9.21
C THR A 22 30.62 -20.26 -8.46
N ASN A 23 30.56 -18.94 -8.59
CA ASN A 23 29.35 -18.19 -8.35
C ASN A 23 28.32 -18.66 -9.39
N CYS A 24 27.36 -19.48 -8.96
CA CYS A 24 26.11 -19.66 -9.69
C CYS A 24 25.25 -18.41 -9.53
N ASN A 25 25.64 -17.30 -10.14
CA ASN A 25 24.71 -16.28 -10.57
C ASN A 25 24.23 -16.72 -11.97
N GLN A 26 23.24 -17.57 -12.03
CA GLN A 26 22.35 -17.60 -13.17
C GLN A 26 21.37 -16.40 -13.00
N SER A 27 21.85 -15.20 -13.36
CA SER A 27 20.97 -14.19 -13.90
C SER A 27 20.32 -14.81 -15.13
N ALA A 28 19.02 -15.08 -15.04
CA ALA A 28 18.22 -15.27 -16.23
C ALA A 28 18.38 -13.97 -17.04
N GLU A 29 19.22 -14.02 -18.08
CA GLU A 29 19.15 -13.08 -19.18
C GLU A 29 17.80 -13.30 -19.87
N GLY A 30 16.75 -12.71 -19.29
CA GLY A 30 15.58 -12.34 -20.04
C GLY A 30 16.04 -11.27 -21.03
N ASP A 31 15.92 -11.59 -22.29
CA ASP A 31 16.12 -10.68 -23.41
C ASP A 31 15.01 -9.61 -23.36
N ASP A 32 15.02 -8.76 -22.34
CA ASP A 32 14.21 -7.54 -22.25
C ASP A 32 14.81 -6.50 -23.20
N LYS A 33 14.65 -6.78 -24.49
CA LYS A 33 14.59 -5.71 -25.47
C LYS A 33 13.37 -4.88 -25.10
N LYS A 34 13.54 -3.80 -24.30
CA LYS A 34 12.65 -2.65 -24.35
C LYS A 34 12.48 -2.36 -25.83
N SER A 35 11.31 -2.66 -26.39
CA SER A 35 11.01 -2.28 -27.76
C SER A 35 11.18 -0.77 -27.78
N GLU A 36 12.17 -0.27 -28.50
CA GLU A 36 12.46 1.15 -28.60
C GLU A 36 11.25 1.76 -29.31
N TYR A 37 10.27 2.22 -28.53
CA TYR A 37 9.07 2.84 -29.06
C TYR A 37 9.50 4.12 -29.77
N LYS A 38 9.38 4.13 -31.08
CA LYS A 38 9.79 5.27 -31.89
C LYS A 38 8.69 6.34 -31.86
N ALA A 39 9.05 7.53 -31.42
CA ALA A 39 8.15 8.68 -31.45
C ALA A 39 7.59 8.89 -32.88
N LEU A 40 6.28 9.15 -32.95
CA LEU A 40 5.60 9.40 -34.20
C LEU A 40 5.85 10.85 -34.68
N PRO A 41 5.75 11.13 -36.01
CA PRO A 41 5.86 12.49 -36.53
C PRO A 41 4.76 13.41 -36.00
N ALA A 42 5.04 14.70 -35.87
CA ALA A 42 4.08 15.72 -35.48
C ALA A 42 2.87 15.86 -36.46
N SER A 43 3.05 15.42 -37.72
CA SER A 43 1.98 15.37 -38.71
C SER A 43 0.99 14.21 -38.53
N THR A 44 1.21 13.34 -37.56
CA THR A 44 0.28 12.25 -37.22
C THR A 44 -1.04 12.83 -36.69
N GLU A 45 -2.16 12.29 -37.13
CA GLU A 45 -3.44 12.55 -36.46
C GLU A 45 -3.57 11.65 -35.24
N PHE A 46 -3.52 12.27 -34.05
CA PHE A 46 -3.60 11.57 -32.76
C PHE A 46 -5.07 11.34 -32.35
N ASP A 47 -5.32 10.36 -31.49
CA ASP A 47 -6.64 10.17 -30.89
C ASP A 47 -6.96 11.30 -29.91
N LEU A 48 -5.97 11.67 -29.10
CA LEU A 48 -6.06 12.76 -28.11
C LEU A 48 -4.77 13.57 -28.14
N VAL A 49 -4.88 14.89 -28.08
CA VAL A 49 -3.74 15.77 -27.87
C VAL A 49 -3.93 16.64 -26.61
N ILE A 50 -2.85 16.77 -25.84
CA ILE A 50 -2.77 17.70 -24.70
C ILE A 50 -1.81 18.82 -25.12
N LEU A 51 -2.32 20.04 -25.20
CA LEU A 51 -1.56 21.17 -25.77
C LEU A 51 -1.11 22.18 -24.70
N ASN A 52 0.09 22.71 -24.87
CA ASN A 52 0.63 23.84 -24.13
C ASN A 52 0.78 23.61 -22.61
N GLY A 53 0.85 22.37 -22.15
CA GLY A 53 0.95 22.05 -20.72
C GLY A 53 2.37 21.98 -20.21
N ARG A 54 2.59 22.32 -18.94
CA ARG A 54 3.83 22.04 -18.25
C ARG A 54 3.91 20.55 -17.93
N VAL A 55 4.65 19.81 -18.76
CA VAL A 55 4.86 18.38 -18.64
C VAL A 55 5.91 18.09 -17.57
N ILE A 56 5.57 17.25 -16.61
CA ILE A 56 6.46 16.80 -15.53
C ILE A 56 6.60 15.28 -15.59
N ASP A 57 7.82 14.79 -15.75
CA ASP A 57 8.17 13.37 -15.64
C ASP A 57 9.17 13.15 -14.51
N PRO A 58 8.76 12.48 -13.42
CA PRO A 58 9.62 12.30 -12.25
C PRO A 58 10.84 11.40 -12.49
N GLU A 59 10.74 10.40 -13.38
CA GLU A 59 11.84 9.46 -13.64
C GLU A 59 13.03 10.16 -14.29
N THR A 60 12.78 11.03 -15.28
CA THR A 60 13.82 11.74 -16.01
C THR A 60 14.10 13.14 -15.49
N ALA A 61 13.37 13.55 -14.45
CA ALA A 61 13.36 14.92 -13.93
C ALA A 61 13.02 15.97 -15.03
N PHE A 62 12.22 15.58 -16.02
CA PHE A 62 11.78 16.47 -17.09
C PHE A 62 10.70 17.43 -16.60
N ASP A 63 10.85 18.70 -16.93
CA ASP A 63 9.92 19.77 -16.53
C ASP A 63 9.96 20.89 -17.57
N ALA A 64 9.03 20.89 -18.52
CA ALA A 64 8.96 21.89 -19.57
C ALA A 64 7.56 21.97 -20.21
N VAL A 65 7.23 23.09 -20.83
CA VAL A 65 5.99 23.23 -21.62
C VAL A 65 6.13 22.43 -22.91
N ARG A 66 5.20 21.46 -23.11
CA ARG A 66 5.17 20.57 -24.28
C ARG A 66 3.74 20.28 -24.70
N ASN A 67 3.63 19.79 -25.93
CA ASN A 67 2.44 19.12 -26.47
C ASN A 67 2.63 17.61 -26.35
N VAL A 68 1.57 16.89 -26.00
CA VAL A 68 1.58 15.43 -25.86
C VAL A 68 0.52 14.84 -26.80
N GLY A 69 0.99 14.00 -27.75
CA GLY A 69 0.12 13.25 -28.66
C GLY A 69 -0.08 11.83 -28.15
N ILE A 70 -1.32 11.39 -28.07
CA ILE A 70 -1.74 10.07 -27.62
C ILE A 70 -2.40 9.33 -28.76
N LEU A 71 -1.94 8.10 -29.00
CA LEU A 71 -2.49 7.20 -30.02
C LEU A 71 -2.55 5.78 -29.45
N ASP A 72 -3.66 5.09 -29.69
CA ASP A 72 -3.88 3.72 -29.21
C ASP A 72 -3.63 3.55 -27.70
N GLY A 73 -4.05 4.54 -26.90
CA GLY A 73 -3.90 4.52 -25.45
C GLY A 73 -2.49 4.77 -24.93
N ARG A 74 -1.50 5.10 -25.81
CA ARG A 74 -0.11 5.35 -25.44
C ARG A 74 0.32 6.76 -25.78
N ILE A 75 1.29 7.27 -25.02
CA ILE A 75 2.00 8.51 -25.33
C ILE A 75 2.86 8.26 -26.57
N ALA A 76 2.46 8.81 -27.70
CA ALA A 76 3.09 8.57 -28.98
C ALA A 76 4.11 9.64 -29.36
N LEU A 77 3.93 10.87 -28.83
CA LEU A 77 4.84 12.00 -29.09
C LEU A 77 4.80 13.01 -27.94
N ILE A 78 5.95 13.55 -27.58
CA ILE A 78 6.11 14.73 -26.70
C ILE A 78 6.95 15.74 -27.48
N THR A 79 6.43 16.94 -27.77
CA THR A 79 7.07 17.87 -28.68
C THR A 79 6.75 19.34 -28.38
N GLU A 80 7.55 20.25 -28.93
CA GLU A 80 7.23 21.69 -29.02
C GLU A 80 6.45 22.03 -30.29
N GLU A 81 6.46 21.14 -31.29
CA GLU A 81 5.75 21.35 -32.53
C GLU A 81 4.23 21.33 -32.33
N SER A 82 3.51 22.04 -33.22
CA SER A 82 2.05 21.96 -33.25
C SER A 82 1.60 20.58 -33.72
N ILE A 83 0.69 19.98 -32.99
CA ILE A 83 0.09 18.68 -33.28
C ILE A 83 -1.44 18.80 -33.27
N SER A 84 -2.12 17.85 -33.92
CA SER A 84 -3.58 17.80 -33.98
C SER A 84 -4.09 16.40 -33.66
N GLY A 85 -5.29 16.30 -33.17
CA GLY A 85 -5.94 15.02 -32.85
C GLY A 85 -7.45 15.14 -32.92
N LYS A 86 -8.12 13.99 -32.82
CA LYS A 86 -9.60 13.90 -32.82
C LYS A 86 -10.22 14.60 -31.60
N GLU A 87 -9.51 14.53 -30.47
CA GLU A 87 -9.88 15.17 -29.21
C GLU A 87 -8.74 16.07 -28.71
N THR A 88 -9.06 17.19 -28.07
CA THR A 88 -8.07 18.15 -27.57
C THR A 88 -8.33 18.50 -26.12
N VAL A 89 -7.27 18.55 -25.33
CA VAL A 89 -7.21 19.14 -23.99
C VAL A 89 -6.25 20.33 -24.04
N ASP A 90 -6.75 21.53 -23.88
CA ASP A 90 -5.90 22.71 -23.69
C ASP A 90 -5.41 22.77 -22.24
N ALA A 91 -4.11 22.60 -22.06
CA ALA A 91 -3.42 22.59 -20.78
C ALA A 91 -2.61 23.87 -20.53
N THR A 92 -2.93 24.98 -21.24
CA THR A 92 -2.26 26.26 -21.04
C THR A 92 -2.31 26.69 -19.57
N GLY A 93 -1.13 26.86 -18.95
CA GLY A 93 -0.98 27.21 -17.53
C GLY A 93 -1.28 26.04 -16.57
N LYS A 94 -1.46 24.83 -17.05
CA LYS A 94 -1.73 23.64 -16.25
C LYS A 94 -0.51 22.71 -16.17
N ILE A 95 -0.49 21.86 -15.14
CA ILE A 95 0.44 20.74 -15.03
C ILE A 95 -0.12 19.56 -15.83
N VAL A 96 0.74 18.89 -16.57
CA VAL A 96 0.51 17.59 -17.20
C VAL A 96 1.48 16.60 -16.55
N ALA A 97 0.95 15.65 -15.80
CA ALA A 97 1.73 14.74 -14.98
C ALA A 97 1.21 13.29 -15.12
N PRO A 98 2.00 12.29 -14.71
CA PRO A 98 1.52 10.92 -14.65
C PRO A 98 0.27 10.81 -13.78
N GLY A 99 -0.68 9.99 -14.20
CA GLY A 99 -1.87 9.68 -13.43
C GLY A 99 -1.53 9.17 -12.03
N PHE A 100 -2.29 9.59 -11.04
CA PHE A 100 -1.99 9.26 -9.65
C PHE A 100 -2.28 7.79 -9.36
N ILE A 101 -1.39 7.17 -8.59
CA ILE A 101 -1.41 5.75 -8.23
C ILE A 101 -1.57 5.64 -6.72
N ASP A 102 -2.59 4.91 -6.30
CA ASP A 102 -2.91 4.66 -4.89
C ASP A 102 -2.80 3.17 -4.59
N THR A 103 -1.85 2.78 -3.76
CA THR A 103 -1.63 1.41 -3.35
C THR A 103 -2.53 0.98 -2.20
N HIS A 104 -3.23 1.92 -1.58
CA HIS A 104 -4.00 1.70 -0.37
C HIS A 104 -5.42 2.33 -0.48
N PHE A 105 -6.23 1.73 -1.33
CA PHE A 105 -7.55 2.24 -1.65
C PHE A 105 -8.62 1.16 -1.41
N HIS A 106 -9.26 1.17 -0.23
CA HIS A 106 -10.28 0.18 0.12
C HIS A 106 -11.63 0.42 -0.56
N PHE A 107 -11.87 1.62 -1.08
CA PHE A 107 -13.16 1.99 -1.68
C PHE A 107 -13.24 1.62 -3.17
N GLN A 108 -12.92 0.38 -3.52
CA GLN A 108 -12.97 -0.13 -4.89
C GLN A 108 -14.39 -0.52 -5.32
N ALA A 109 -15.31 0.43 -5.23
CA ALA A 109 -16.72 0.38 -5.66
C ALA A 109 -16.98 1.47 -6.71
N PRO A 110 -18.08 1.42 -7.50
CA PRO A 110 -18.31 2.37 -8.57
C PRO A 110 -18.20 3.84 -8.14
N VAL A 111 -18.89 4.24 -7.07
CA VAL A 111 -18.83 5.62 -6.55
C VAL A 111 -17.45 5.95 -5.94
N GLY A 112 -16.73 4.96 -5.41
CA GLY A 112 -15.37 5.15 -4.91
C GLY A 112 -14.39 5.51 -6.02
N TYR A 113 -14.47 4.82 -7.17
CA TYR A 113 -13.69 5.20 -8.36
C TYR A 113 -14.03 6.63 -8.82
N SER A 114 -15.31 6.99 -8.79
CA SER A 114 -15.76 8.33 -9.15
C SER A 114 -15.16 9.43 -8.27
N LEU A 115 -15.13 9.23 -6.95
CA LEU A 115 -14.46 10.14 -6.00
C LEU A 115 -12.95 10.18 -6.26
N GLY A 116 -12.32 9.01 -6.43
CA GLY A 116 -10.89 8.92 -6.71
C GLY A 116 -10.50 9.61 -8.02
N LEU A 117 -11.24 9.42 -9.10
CA LEU A 117 -10.99 10.09 -10.38
C LEU A 117 -11.07 11.62 -10.28
N ARG A 118 -12.04 12.15 -9.54
CA ARG A 118 -12.16 13.59 -9.26
C ARG A 118 -10.95 14.13 -8.49
N ASP A 119 -10.25 13.27 -7.77
CA ASP A 119 -9.00 13.55 -7.06
C ASP A 119 -7.73 13.16 -7.88
N GLY A 120 -7.88 12.76 -9.15
CA GLY A 120 -6.77 12.43 -10.06
C GLY A 120 -6.30 10.98 -10.04
N LEU A 121 -7.00 10.08 -9.34
CA LEU A 121 -6.69 8.66 -9.29
C LEU A 121 -6.88 8.02 -10.67
N THR A 122 -5.85 7.39 -11.23
CA THR A 122 -5.95 6.57 -12.44
C THR A 122 -5.77 5.09 -12.15
N SER A 123 -5.08 4.75 -11.07
CA SER A 123 -4.77 3.37 -10.67
C SER A 123 -4.93 3.19 -9.18
N SER A 124 -5.77 2.26 -8.77
CA SER A 124 -6.05 1.95 -7.37
C SER A 124 -5.75 0.49 -7.03
N MET A 125 -5.23 0.26 -5.85
CA MET A 125 -4.99 -1.07 -5.31
C MET A 125 -5.41 -1.13 -3.84
N ASP A 126 -5.92 -2.27 -3.40
CA ASP A 126 -6.05 -2.58 -1.98
C ASP A 126 -4.90 -3.50 -1.58
N PHE A 127 -3.83 -2.91 -1.03
CA PHE A 127 -2.61 -3.63 -0.68
C PHE A 127 -2.55 -4.01 0.80
N GLU A 128 -3.44 -3.49 1.65
CA GLU A 128 -3.49 -3.79 3.08
C GLU A 128 -4.46 -4.93 3.40
N MET A 129 -5.75 -4.71 3.12
CA MET A 129 -6.79 -5.69 3.42
C MET A 129 -6.85 -6.79 2.37
N GLY A 130 -6.83 -6.43 1.12
CA GLY A 130 -6.85 -7.37 0.03
C GLY A 130 -8.15 -8.17 -0.10
N CYS A 131 -8.10 -9.30 -0.81
CA CYS A 131 -9.18 -10.24 -1.03
C CYS A 131 -8.73 -11.66 -0.64
N ALA A 132 -9.65 -12.54 -0.27
CA ALA A 132 -9.33 -13.94 0.00
C ALA A 132 -8.75 -14.61 -1.25
N GLY A 133 -7.77 -15.49 -1.08
CA GLY A 133 -6.98 -16.05 -2.17
C GLY A 133 -7.81 -16.78 -3.22
N SER A 134 -8.77 -17.59 -2.78
CA SER A 134 -9.70 -18.31 -3.66
C SER A 134 -10.61 -17.41 -4.47
N TYR A 135 -10.73 -16.13 -4.10
CA TYR A 135 -11.61 -15.16 -4.76
C TYR A 135 -10.86 -14.10 -5.58
N ILE A 136 -9.55 -14.16 -5.68
CA ILE A 136 -8.76 -13.20 -6.48
C ILE A 136 -9.18 -13.20 -7.96
N ALA A 137 -9.28 -14.36 -8.60
CA ALA A 137 -9.70 -14.41 -10.01
C ALA A 137 -11.13 -13.90 -10.21
N PRO A 138 -12.15 -14.37 -9.46
CA PRO A 138 -13.51 -13.82 -9.51
C PRO A 138 -13.58 -12.31 -9.22
N TRP A 139 -12.71 -11.80 -8.33
CA TRP A 139 -12.66 -10.37 -8.00
C TRP A 139 -12.26 -9.52 -9.23
N TYR A 140 -11.27 -9.98 -10.01
CA TYR A 140 -10.87 -9.31 -11.25
C TYR A 140 -11.95 -9.45 -12.33
N GLU A 141 -12.56 -10.63 -12.47
CA GLU A 141 -13.64 -10.88 -13.44
C GLU A 141 -14.85 -9.99 -13.21
N ALA A 142 -15.26 -9.80 -11.96
CA ALA A 142 -16.40 -8.95 -11.60
C ALA A 142 -16.19 -7.45 -11.94
N ARG A 143 -14.96 -7.02 -12.17
CA ARG A 143 -14.58 -5.63 -12.47
C ARG A 143 -14.23 -5.38 -13.92
N ALA A 144 -14.10 -6.41 -14.71
CA ALA A 144 -13.69 -6.31 -16.11
C ALA A 144 -14.72 -5.52 -16.94
N GLY A 145 -14.29 -4.44 -17.57
CA GLY A 145 -15.11 -3.59 -18.45
C GLY A 145 -16.15 -2.72 -17.73
N VAL A 146 -16.18 -2.71 -16.39
CA VAL A 146 -17.17 -1.93 -15.61
C VAL A 146 -16.53 -0.94 -14.65
N THR A 147 -15.22 -0.76 -14.70
CA THR A 147 -14.47 0.19 -13.85
C THR A 147 -13.95 1.37 -14.65
N GLN A 148 -13.95 2.54 -14.05
CA GLN A 148 -13.46 3.76 -14.68
C GLN A 148 -11.94 3.97 -14.46
N ALA A 149 -11.40 3.57 -13.30
CA ALA A 149 -9.97 3.57 -12.99
C ALA A 149 -9.40 2.14 -13.06
N ASN A 150 -8.08 2.02 -13.23
CA ASN A 150 -7.38 0.75 -13.13
C ASN A 150 -7.46 0.22 -11.70
N TYR A 151 -7.56 -1.09 -11.55
CA TYR A 151 -7.89 -1.75 -10.29
C TYR A 151 -7.00 -2.97 -10.02
N GLY A 152 -6.59 -3.12 -8.77
CA GLY A 152 -5.77 -4.24 -8.31
C GLY A 152 -6.05 -4.60 -6.86
N VAL A 153 -5.65 -5.81 -6.46
CA VAL A 153 -5.87 -6.30 -5.11
C VAL A 153 -4.75 -7.25 -4.66
N ALA A 154 -4.34 -7.13 -3.40
CA ALA A 154 -3.48 -8.09 -2.73
C ALA A 154 -4.28 -9.29 -2.22
N VAL A 155 -3.60 -10.38 -1.89
CA VAL A 155 -4.22 -11.47 -1.15
C VAL A 155 -4.20 -11.17 0.35
N SER A 156 -5.33 -11.39 1.01
CA SER A 156 -5.58 -11.03 2.40
C SER A 156 -5.11 -12.08 3.40
N HIS A 157 -4.21 -11.70 4.30
CA HIS A 157 -3.88 -12.51 5.48
C HIS A 157 -5.06 -12.54 6.48
N GLU A 158 -5.72 -11.40 6.71
CA GLU A 158 -6.88 -11.30 7.62
C GLU A 158 -8.02 -12.23 7.20
N LEU A 159 -8.41 -12.17 5.92
CA LEU A 159 -9.52 -13.00 5.42
C LEU A 159 -9.17 -14.48 5.40
N ALA A 160 -7.92 -14.85 5.09
CA ALA A 160 -7.47 -16.23 5.20
C ALA A 160 -7.61 -16.75 6.65
N ARG A 161 -7.24 -15.94 7.64
CA ARG A 161 -7.45 -16.29 9.06
C ARG A 161 -8.93 -16.40 9.41
N ALA A 162 -9.75 -15.43 8.97
CA ALA A 162 -11.20 -15.46 9.21
C ALA A 162 -11.87 -16.72 8.62
N MET A 163 -11.42 -17.16 7.44
CA MET A 163 -11.92 -18.37 6.81
C MET A 163 -11.59 -19.63 7.61
N PHE A 164 -10.33 -19.80 8.02
CA PHE A 164 -9.87 -21.06 8.63
C PHE A 164 -9.93 -21.11 10.15
N ILE A 165 -10.11 -19.98 10.83
CA ILE A 165 -10.29 -19.92 12.29
C ILE A 165 -11.75 -19.72 12.65
N ASP A 166 -12.45 -18.80 12.01
CA ASP A 166 -13.83 -18.43 12.33
C ASP A 166 -14.88 -19.09 11.41
N GLY A 167 -14.44 -19.79 10.35
CA GLY A 167 -15.33 -20.39 9.35
C GLY A 167 -16.12 -19.34 8.55
N SER A 168 -15.53 -18.16 8.32
CA SER A 168 -16.15 -17.11 7.51
C SER A 168 -16.10 -17.48 6.03
N ASP A 169 -17.10 -17.01 5.27
CA ASP A 169 -17.05 -17.11 3.82
C ASP A 169 -16.29 -15.89 3.27
N GLY A 170 -15.18 -16.12 2.57
CA GLY A 170 -14.40 -15.07 1.93
C GLY A 170 -15.09 -14.40 0.74
N ALA A 171 -16.22 -14.95 0.26
CA ALA A 171 -16.94 -14.46 -0.91
C ALA A 171 -17.59 -13.08 -0.70
N ASP A 172 -17.97 -12.75 0.53
CA ASP A 172 -18.61 -11.46 0.85
C ASP A 172 -17.73 -10.27 0.44
N TYR A 173 -16.41 -10.42 0.54
CA TYR A 173 -15.47 -9.38 0.17
C TYR A 173 -15.47 -9.08 -1.34
N LEU A 174 -15.87 -10.02 -2.16
CA LEU A 174 -15.96 -9.86 -3.59
C LEU A 174 -16.92 -8.74 -4.00
N ILE A 175 -18.05 -8.64 -3.30
CA ILE A 175 -19.15 -7.73 -3.59
C ILE A 175 -19.10 -6.49 -2.70
N ASN A 176 -18.91 -6.69 -1.40
CA ASN A 176 -19.08 -5.67 -0.38
C ASN A 176 -17.76 -5.00 0.07
N GLY A 177 -16.61 -5.46 -0.45
CA GLY A 177 -15.30 -4.89 -0.12
C GLY A 177 -15.05 -4.82 1.40
N PRO A 178 -14.53 -3.71 1.93
CA PRO A 178 -14.22 -3.57 3.37
C PRO A 178 -15.43 -3.68 4.30
N ILE A 179 -16.67 -3.51 3.80
CA ILE A 179 -17.87 -3.74 4.61
C ILE A 179 -17.95 -5.21 5.05
N ALA A 180 -17.54 -6.14 4.19
CA ALA A 180 -17.45 -7.54 4.57
C ALA A 180 -16.40 -7.77 5.67
N ALA A 181 -15.30 -7.03 5.67
CA ALA A 181 -14.33 -7.08 6.76
C ALA A 181 -14.94 -6.62 8.08
N TYR A 182 -15.79 -5.61 8.09
CA TYR A 182 -16.49 -5.20 9.30
C TYR A 182 -17.40 -6.32 9.81
N THR A 183 -18.05 -7.06 8.94
CA THR A 183 -18.87 -8.22 9.32
C THR A 183 -18.01 -9.36 9.87
N THR A 184 -16.87 -9.66 9.25
CA THR A 184 -15.94 -10.67 9.77
C THR A 184 -15.31 -10.23 11.08
N ARG A 185 -15.05 -8.96 11.27
CA ARG A 185 -14.52 -8.39 12.52
C ARG A 185 -15.50 -8.40 13.70
N ALA A 186 -16.76 -8.74 13.48
CA ALA A 186 -17.70 -9.01 14.56
C ALA A 186 -17.34 -10.30 15.35
N LYS A 187 -16.65 -11.26 14.71
CA LYS A 187 -16.03 -12.41 15.38
C LYS A 187 -14.61 -12.02 15.85
N THR A 188 -14.04 -12.75 16.76
CA THR A 188 -12.74 -12.42 17.36
C THR A 188 -11.66 -13.50 17.16
N GLY A 189 -12.01 -14.67 16.67
CA GLY A 189 -11.06 -15.77 16.48
C GLY A 189 -9.92 -15.39 15.55
N TRP A 190 -10.23 -14.79 14.40
CA TRP A 190 -9.25 -14.36 13.40
C TRP A 190 -8.13 -13.47 13.98
N SER A 191 -8.45 -12.65 14.98
CA SER A 191 -7.51 -11.69 15.59
C SER A 191 -6.89 -12.17 16.90
N GLN A 192 -7.56 -13.08 17.63
CA GLN A 192 -7.18 -13.47 19.00
C GLN A 192 -6.63 -14.91 19.08
N THR A 193 -7.05 -15.80 18.18
CA THR A 193 -6.72 -17.23 18.27
C THR A 193 -5.44 -17.55 17.49
N ARG A 194 -4.49 -18.22 18.14
CA ARG A 194 -3.33 -18.79 17.46
C ARG A 194 -3.77 -20.02 16.66
N PRO A 195 -3.43 -20.13 15.37
CA PRO A 195 -3.82 -21.28 14.57
C PRO A 195 -3.10 -22.55 15.05
N ASN A 196 -3.73 -23.69 14.91
CA ASN A 196 -3.03 -24.97 14.96
C ASN A 196 -2.29 -25.22 13.62
N LEU A 197 -1.55 -26.35 13.52
CA LEU A 197 -0.76 -26.66 12.32
C LEU A 197 -1.61 -26.74 11.04
N GLU A 198 -2.79 -27.37 11.12
CA GLU A 198 -3.70 -27.51 9.99
C GLU A 198 -4.22 -26.15 9.53
N GLN A 199 -4.71 -25.34 10.46
CA GLN A 199 -5.16 -23.98 10.19
C GLN A 199 -4.04 -23.08 9.66
N GLY A 200 -2.84 -23.15 10.24
CA GLY A 200 -1.67 -22.39 9.79
C GLY A 200 -1.30 -22.73 8.34
N ASN A 201 -1.25 -24.02 8.00
CA ASN A 201 -0.99 -24.45 6.63
C ASN A 201 -2.12 -24.05 5.67
N ALA A 202 -3.38 -24.11 6.10
CA ALA A 202 -4.52 -23.68 5.28
C ALA A 202 -4.48 -22.16 4.99
N ILE A 203 -4.13 -21.34 5.99
CA ILE A 203 -3.95 -19.89 5.83
C ILE A 203 -2.85 -19.59 4.79
N LEU A 204 -1.68 -20.22 4.92
CA LEU A 204 -0.56 -20.01 3.99
C LEU A 204 -0.89 -20.51 2.58
N GLN A 205 -1.62 -21.62 2.46
CA GLN A 205 -2.08 -22.14 1.17
C GLN A 205 -3.09 -21.21 0.50
N GLU A 206 -3.96 -20.58 1.27
CA GLU A 206 -4.92 -19.60 0.74
C GLU A 206 -4.21 -18.35 0.22
N ILE A 207 -3.17 -17.89 0.91
CA ILE A 207 -2.31 -16.79 0.43
C ILE A 207 -1.61 -17.19 -0.87
N ASP A 208 -1.06 -18.42 -0.94
CA ASP A 208 -0.42 -18.94 -2.15
C ASP A 208 -1.38 -18.98 -3.35
N LYS A 209 -2.62 -19.45 -3.17
CA LYS A 209 -3.65 -19.45 -4.21
C LYS A 209 -3.91 -18.05 -4.77
N GLY A 210 -3.98 -17.04 -3.91
CA GLY A 210 -4.18 -15.66 -4.34
C GLY A 210 -3.02 -15.15 -5.17
N LEU A 211 -1.79 -15.41 -4.73
CA LEU A 211 -0.59 -15.05 -5.48
C LEU A 211 -0.50 -15.82 -6.81
N GLN A 212 -0.81 -17.11 -6.81
CA GLN A 212 -0.92 -17.93 -8.02
C GLN A 212 -1.94 -17.32 -9.00
N SER A 213 -3.07 -16.82 -8.50
CA SER A 213 -4.13 -16.19 -9.29
C SER A 213 -3.78 -14.77 -9.76
N GLY A 214 -2.60 -14.25 -9.46
CA GLY A 214 -2.11 -12.97 -9.95
C GLY A 214 -2.33 -11.77 -9.03
N ALA A 215 -2.63 -11.95 -7.74
CA ALA A 215 -2.69 -10.86 -6.76
C ALA A 215 -1.42 -10.00 -6.79
N VAL A 216 -1.54 -8.69 -6.57
CA VAL A 216 -0.41 -7.73 -6.65
C VAL A 216 0.65 -7.97 -5.57
N GLY A 217 0.27 -8.59 -4.45
CA GLY A 217 1.13 -8.92 -3.32
C GLY A 217 0.35 -9.55 -2.19
N VAL A 218 0.90 -9.49 -0.99
CA VAL A 218 0.24 -9.95 0.25
C VAL A 218 -0.14 -8.73 1.08
N GLY A 219 -1.39 -8.64 1.49
CA GLY A 219 -1.88 -7.64 2.43
C GLY A 219 -2.03 -8.21 3.83
N SER A 220 -1.58 -7.50 4.86
CA SER A 220 -1.69 -7.95 6.24
C SER A 220 -2.07 -6.84 7.20
N THR A 221 -3.18 -6.99 7.86
CA THR A 221 -3.65 -6.11 8.94
C THR A 221 -3.14 -6.59 10.31
N VAL A 222 -1.86 -7.00 10.39
CA VAL A 222 -1.31 -7.64 11.59
C VAL A 222 -1.42 -6.77 12.86
N GLY A 223 -1.53 -5.45 12.71
CA GLY A 223 -1.81 -4.54 13.82
C GLY A 223 -3.13 -4.80 14.53
N TYR A 224 -4.13 -5.34 13.83
CA TYR A 224 -5.41 -5.75 14.41
C TYR A 224 -5.39 -7.19 14.93
N MET A 225 -4.37 -7.97 14.59
CA MET A 225 -4.25 -9.40 14.91
C MET A 225 -3.12 -9.70 15.90
N ARG A 226 -2.70 -8.73 16.70
CA ARG A 226 -1.50 -8.81 17.57
C ARG A 226 -1.49 -10.02 18.49
N ALA A 227 -2.62 -10.35 19.09
CA ALA A 227 -2.75 -11.47 20.02
C ALA A 227 -2.73 -12.83 19.32
N GLY A 228 -3.37 -12.91 18.15
CA GLY A 228 -3.53 -14.17 17.40
C GLY A 228 -2.38 -14.52 16.47
N VAL A 229 -1.67 -13.53 15.95
CA VAL A 229 -0.57 -13.75 15.00
C VAL A 229 0.77 -13.72 15.71
N SER A 230 1.53 -14.82 15.63
CA SER A 230 2.91 -14.83 16.13
C SER A 230 3.87 -14.17 15.13
N SER A 231 5.05 -13.74 15.58
CA SER A 231 6.10 -13.25 14.67
C SER A 231 6.54 -14.34 13.68
N ARG A 232 6.46 -15.61 14.07
CA ARG A 232 6.74 -16.72 13.15
C ARG A 232 5.67 -16.82 12.07
N GLU A 233 4.40 -16.69 12.40
CA GLU A 233 3.32 -16.69 11.40
C GLU A 233 3.52 -15.54 10.41
N MET A 234 3.80 -14.32 10.90
CA MET A 234 4.05 -13.17 10.02
C MET A 234 5.26 -13.41 9.10
N PHE A 235 6.32 -14.05 9.60
CA PHE A 235 7.47 -14.44 8.80
C PHE A 235 7.09 -15.45 7.69
N GLU A 236 6.30 -16.49 8.01
CA GLU A 236 5.86 -17.48 7.01
C GLU A 236 4.92 -16.84 5.96
N VAL A 237 4.05 -15.92 6.35
CA VAL A 237 3.20 -15.14 5.44
C VAL A 237 4.06 -14.35 4.44
N GLN A 238 5.05 -13.59 4.92
CA GLN A 238 5.98 -12.86 4.05
C GLN A 238 6.82 -13.79 3.17
N LYS A 239 7.17 -14.97 3.67
CA LYS A 239 7.92 -15.98 2.91
C LYS A 239 7.11 -16.55 1.74
N VAL A 240 5.78 -16.68 1.86
CA VAL A 240 4.93 -17.05 0.72
C VAL A 240 5.01 -15.96 -0.35
N GLY A 241 4.89 -14.67 0.01
CA GLY A 241 5.07 -13.54 -0.91
C GLY A 241 6.44 -13.53 -1.58
N ALA A 242 7.50 -13.75 -0.79
CA ALA A 242 8.89 -13.79 -1.26
C ALA A 242 9.13 -14.85 -2.33
N ARG A 243 8.49 -16.04 -2.23
CA ARG A 243 8.60 -17.09 -3.25
C ARG A 243 8.08 -16.67 -4.62
N TYR A 244 7.20 -15.68 -4.66
CA TYR A 244 6.69 -15.07 -5.90
C TYR A 244 7.44 -13.78 -6.28
N GLY A 245 8.38 -13.32 -5.46
CA GLY A 245 9.05 -12.02 -5.64
C GLY A 245 8.10 -10.83 -5.44
N ARG A 246 6.98 -11.04 -4.72
CA ARG A 246 5.96 -10.00 -4.51
C ARG A 246 6.05 -9.38 -3.13
N ALA A 247 5.68 -8.11 -3.06
CA ALA A 247 5.73 -7.36 -1.83
C ALA A 247 4.66 -7.81 -0.83
N THR A 248 4.97 -7.64 0.46
CA THR A 248 3.98 -7.65 1.54
C THR A 248 3.77 -6.23 2.01
N GLY A 249 2.52 -5.76 1.94
CA GLY A 249 2.06 -4.54 2.58
C GLY A 249 1.49 -4.86 3.96
N ALA A 250 1.72 -4.00 4.95
CA ALA A 250 1.18 -4.27 6.27
C ALA A 250 0.80 -3.04 7.08
N HIS A 251 -0.43 -3.09 7.64
CA HIS A 251 -0.78 -2.37 8.86
C HIS A 251 0.00 -3.02 10.01
N THR A 252 1.13 -2.44 10.34
CA THR A 252 2.09 -3.06 11.25
C THR A 252 1.61 -3.08 12.70
N ARG A 253 2.18 -3.98 13.51
CA ARG A 253 1.92 -4.00 14.96
C ARG A 253 2.40 -2.70 15.58
N TYR A 254 1.74 -2.26 16.64
CA TYR A 254 2.23 -1.16 17.48
C TYR A 254 2.58 0.13 16.75
N THR A 255 1.88 0.44 15.67
CA THR A 255 2.06 1.70 14.93
C THR A 255 1.81 2.95 15.79
N LEU A 256 1.19 2.78 16.96
CA LEU A 256 0.84 3.81 17.91
C LEU A 256 1.66 3.70 19.22
N GLY A 257 2.67 2.83 19.28
CA GLY A 257 3.49 2.63 20.47
C GLY A 257 4.36 3.84 20.82
N ASN A 258 4.65 4.01 22.10
CA ASN A 258 5.71 4.91 22.53
C ASN A 258 7.06 4.32 22.14
N ASP A 259 8.00 5.17 21.79
CA ASP A 259 9.34 4.83 21.27
C ASP A 259 10.19 3.93 22.18
N THR A 260 9.76 3.69 23.41
CA THR A 260 10.63 3.17 24.47
C THR A 260 10.31 1.77 24.94
N GLU A 261 9.13 1.22 24.71
CA GLU A 261 8.70 -0.02 25.40
C GLU A 261 8.16 -1.13 24.50
N GLU A 262 7.82 -0.86 23.26
CA GLU A 262 7.25 -1.86 22.36
C GLU A 262 8.00 -1.87 21.04
N ASN A 263 8.23 -3.06 20.48
CA ASN A 263 8.84 -3.21 19.17
C ASN A 263 8.04 -2.44 18.14
N ASN A 264 8.69 -1.56 17.41
CA ASN A 264 8.09 -0.91 16.28
C ASN A 264 7.72 -1.99 15.25
N GLY A 265 6.44 -2.12 14.93
CA GLY A 265 5.97 -3.14 13.98
C GLY A 265 6.57 -3.00 12.59
N ALA A 266 6.98 -1.79 12.19
CA ALA A 266 7.74 -1.59 10.97
C ALA A 266 9.06 -2.38 10.98
N GLN A 267 9.72 -2.50 12.14
CA GLN A 267 10.96 -3.28 12.26
C GLN A 267 10.72 -4.78 12.03
N GLU A 268 9.60 -5.34 12.50
CA GLU A 268 9.24 -6.74 12.23
C GLU A 268 9.09 -6.98 10.71
N LEU A 269 8.29 -6.15 10.05
CA LEU A 269 8.05 -6.25 8.60
C LEU A 269 9.35 -6.11 7.80
N ILE A 270 10.15 -5.11 8.14
CA ILE A 270 11.43 -4.79 7.48
C ILE A 270 12.45 -5.91 7.70
N ALA A 271 12.61 -6.37 8.95
CA ALA A 271 13.58 -7.43 9.28
C ALA A 271 13.27 -8.73 8.53
N ASN A 272 11.99 -9.11 8.49
CA ASN A 272 11.55 -10.27 7.72
C ASN A 272 11.82 -10.10 6.23
N ALA A 273 11.49 -8.93 5.65
CA ALA A 273 11.71 -8.65 4.24
C ALA A 273 13.20 -8.73 3.87
N VAL A 274 14.08 -8.12 4.67
CA VAL A 274 15.55 -8.21 4.47
C VAL A 274 16.04 -9.65 4.57
N ALA A 275 15.60 -10.40 5.59
CA ALA A 275 16.00 -11.80 5.77
C ALA A 275 15.52 -12.71 4.62
N LEU A 276 14.41 -12.38 3.98
CA LEU A 276 13.83 -13.12 2.87
C LEU A 276 14.30 -12.61 1.50
N GLY A 277 15.03 -11.50 1.44
CA GLY A 277 15.35 -10.82 0.17
C GLY A 277 14.09 -10.37 -0.60
N ALA A 278 13.03 -10.02 0.11
CA ALA A 278 11.71 -9.72 -0.45
C ALA A 278 11.39 -8.22 -0.39
N PRO A 279 10.58 -7.70 -1.33
CA PRO A 279 10.07 -6.34 -1.23
C PRO A 279 9.00 -6.22 -0.13
N ALA A 280 8.87 -5.01 0.46
CA ALA A 280 7.85 -4.75 1.46
C ALA A 280 7.40 -3.28 1.46
N ASN A 281 6.12 -3.06 1.80
CA ASN A 281 5.51 -1.75 2.02
C ASN A 281 5.12 -1.58 3.50
N VAL A 282 5.69 -0.58 4.15
CA VAL A 282 5.26 -0.15 5.49
C VAL A 282 4.11 0.82 5.30
N GLU A 283 2.89 0.33 5.46
CA GLU A 283 1.69 1.11 5.17
C GLU A 283 1.44 2.18 6.22
N HIS A 284 0.91 3.32 5.76
CA HIS A 284 0.62 4.53 6.55
C HIS A 284 1.57 4.72 7.75
N PHE A 285 2.88 4.60 7.51
CA PHE A 285 3.89 4.70 8.57
C PHE A 285 3.97 6.09 9.22
N ASN A 286 3.25 7.09 8.70
CA ASN A 286 3.08 8.41 9.27
C ASN A 286 2.27 8.40 10.59
N ASN A 287 2.78 7.62 11.54
CA ASN A 287 2.32 7.44 12.91
C ASN A 287 3.42 7.90 13.88
N PRO A 288 3.18 7.96 15.20
CA PRO A 288 4.26 8.18 16.16
C PRO A 288 5.46 7.26 15.88
N GLY A 289 6.66 7.81 15.87
CA GLY A 289 7.89 7.07 15.48
C GLY A 289 8.22 7.10 13.97
N TRP A 290 7.49 7.81 13.13
CA TRP A 290 7.67 7.86 11.68
C TRP A 290 9.08 8.24 11.21
N ARG A 291 9.80 9.08 11.99
CA ARG A 291 11.18 9.48 11.65
C ARG A 291 12.14 8.31 11.64
N LEU A 292 12.05 7.43 12.64
CA LEU A 292 12.86 6.23 12.69
C LEU A 292 12.52 5.26 11.56
N ALA A 293 11.22 5.03 11.31
CA ALA A 293 10.79 4.18 10.21
C ALA A 293 11.31 4.70 8.85
N HIS A 294 11.22 6.00 8.60
CA HIS A 294 11.75 6.61 7.38
C HIS A 294 13.27 6.49 7.26
N GLU A 295 14.02 6.73 8.35
CA GLU A 295 15.48 6.57 8.35
C GLU A 295 15.88 5.13 7.99
N MET A 296 15.20 4.13 8.55
CA MET A 296 15.45 2.72 8.23
C MET A 296 15.16 2.41 6.75
N ILE A 297 14.01 2.88 6.25
CA ILE A 297 13.60 2.68 4.86
C ILE A 297 14.64 3.27 3.90
N ILE A 298 15.06 4.51 4.10
CA ILE A 298 16.04 5.17 3.23
C ILE A 298 17.38 4.43 3.23
N ARG A 299 17.89 4.03 4.41
CA ARG A 299 19.13 3.26 4.50
C ARG A 299 19.06 1.93 3.75
N LEU A 300 17.91 1.28 3.77
CA LEU A 300 17.70 0.01 3.06
C LEU A 300 17.57 0.22 1.56
N GLN A 301 16.91 1.29 1.12
CA GLN A 301 16.87 1.67 -0.30
C GLN A 301 18.27 1.98 -0.83
N GLU A 302 19.11 2.68 -0.07
CA GLU A 302 20.52 2.94 -0.40
C GLU A 302 21.35 1.65 -0.50
N GLN A 303 20.96 0.60 0.18
CA GLN A 303 21.56 -0.75 0.10
C GLN A 303 20.97 -1.61 -1.02
N GLY A 304 19.99 -1.10 -1.77
CA GLY A 304 19.38 -1.81 -2.90
C GLY A 304 18.16 -2.68 -2.55
N HIS A 305 17.65 -2.58 -1.30
CA HIS A 305 16.41 -3.28 -0.94
C HIS A 305 15.19 -2.53 -1.47
N ASN A 306 14.25 -3.24 -2.06
CA ASN A 306 12.96 -2.68 -2.48
C ASN A 306 11.97 -2.66 -1.31
N ILE A 307 12.25 -1.81 -0.33
CA ILE A 307 11.40 -1.58 0.85
C ILE A 307 11.03 -0.10 0.85
N TRP A 308 9.74 0.20 1.00
CA TRP A 308 9.25 1.56 0.99
C TRP A 308 8.21 1.80 2.07
N GLY A 309 7.87 3.05 2.28
CA GLY A 309 6.83 3.47 3.21
C GLY A 309 5.76 4.28 2.51
N GLU A 310 4.56 4.16 3.01
CA GLU A 310 3.38 4.84 2.51
C GLU A 310 2.86 5.85 3.52
N ILE A 311 2.43 7.00 3.04
CA ILE A 311 1.85 8.08 3.83
C ILE A 311 0.52 8.53 3.24
N TYR A 312 -0.31 9.19 4.05
CA TYR A 312 -1.42 10.03 3.59
C TYR A 312 -1.38 11.41 4.26
N PRO A 313 -1.92 12.47 3.63
CA PRO A 313 -1.71 13.85 4.06
C PRO A 313 -2.71 14.32 5.14
N TYR A 314 -3.00 13.46 6.13
CA TYR A 314 -3.92 13.77 7.24
C TYR A 314 -3.36 13.26 8.56
N ALA A 315 -3.49 14.06 9.61
CA ALA A 315 -3.03 13.71 10.97
C ALA A 315 -3.97 12.75 11.70
N ALA A 316 -5.17 12.55 11.18
CA ALA A 316 -6.14 11.60 11.71
C ALA A 316 -6.22 10.33 10.85
N GLY A 317 -6.56 9.21 11.49
CA GLY A 317 -6.92 7.96 10.84
C GLY A 317 -8.40 7.63 11.02
N SER A 318 -8.84 6.52 10.41
CA SER A 318 -10.19 5.97 10.62
C SER A 318 -10.10 4.47 10.79
N THR A 319 -10.94 3.92 11.65
CA THR A 319 -11.06 2.48 11.91
C THR A 319 -12.43 2.19 12.52
N THR A 320 -12.68 0.94 12.95
CA THR A 320 -13.86 0.58 13.73
C THR A 320 -13.63 0.81 15.22
N ILE A 321 -14.67 1.21 15.93
CA ILE A 321 -14.59 1.58 17.35
C ILE A 321 -14.09 0.44 18.26
N ASN A 322 -14.26 -0.82 17.86
CA ASN A 322 -13.82 -1.99 18.62
C ASN A 322 -12.35 -2.36 18.42
N ALA A 323 -11.59 -1.59 17.64
CA ALA A 323 -10.17 -1.84 17.42
C ALA A 323 -9.43 -1.96 18.77
N GLU A 324 -8.57 -2.98 18.90
CA GLU A 324 -7.91 -3.33 20.16
C GLU A 324 -7.13 -2.16 20.77
N PHE A 325 -6.42 -1.41 19.95
CA PHE A 325 -5.59 -0.29 20.38
C PHE A 325 -6.40 0.92 20.89
N LEU A 326 -7.72 0.94 20.68
CA LEU A 326 -8.62 2.00 21.18
C LEU A 326 -9.17 1.70 22.58
N ARG A 327 -8.92 0.53 23.12
CA ARG A 327 -9.35 0.18 24.48
C ARG A 327 -8.77 1.14 25.51
N PRO A 328 -9.50 1.42 26.62
CA PRO A 328 -9.06 2.38 27.63
C PRO A 328 -7.64 2.13 28.15
N GLU A 329 -7.32 0.85 28.43
CA GLU A 329 -6.01 0.43 28.93
C GLU A 329 -4.84 0.70 27.95
N ILE A 330 -5.15 0.89 26.66
CA ILE A 330 -4.15 1.24 25.64
C ILE A 330 -4.25 2.73 25.32
N TRP A 331 -5.42 3.20 24.90
CA TRP A 331 -5.60 4.57 24.42
C TRP A 331 -5.40 5.61 25.51
N ILE A 332 -5.97 5.36 26.71
CA ILE A 332 -5.86 6.28 27.84
C ILE A 332 -4.60 6.01 28.65
N ASP A 333 -4.45 4.77 29.16
CA ASP A 333 -3.44 4.47 30.18
C ASP A 333 -2.02 4.41 29.60
N LYS A 334 -1.84 3.79 28.42
CA LYS A 334 -0.50 3.69 27.79
C LYS A 334 -0.17 4.89 26.90
N MET A 335 -1.13 5.38 26.11
CA MET A 335 -0.87 6.43 25.13
C MET A 335 -1.17 7.85 25.65
N GLY A 336 -1.77 7.98 26.84
CA GLY A 336 -2.11 9.27 27.43
C GLY A 336 -3.11 10.09 26.62
N LYS A 337 -3.93 9.43 25.78
CA LYS A 337 -4.94 10.06 24.93
C LYS A 337 -6.28 10.12 25.66
N ARG A 338 -7.14 11.04 25.25
CA ARG A 338 -8.51 11.15 25.75
C ARG A 338 -9.48 11.00 24.59
N TYR A 339 -10.61 10.34 24.81
CA TYR A 339 -11.62 10.20 23.77
C TYR A 339 -12.24 11.54 23.38
N GLU A 340 -12.42 12.42 24.35
CA GLU A 340 -13.11 13.70 24.21
C GLU A 340 -12.42 14.70 23.26
N ASP A 341 -11.16 14.49 22.92
CA ASP A 341 -10.40 15.37 22.03
C ASP A 341 -9.69 14.62 20.88
N THR A 342 -9.79 13.29 20.86
CA THR A 342 -9.08 12.47 19.86
C THR A 342 -9.95 11.49 19.10
N MET A 343 -11.18 11.23 19.53
CA MET A 343 -12.04 10.21 18.89
C MET A 343 -13.37 10.83 18.48
N LEU A 344 -13.54 11.06 17.18
CA LEU A 344 -14.71 11.68 16.58
C LEU A 344 -15.59 10.64 15.90
N ASP A 345 -16.90 10.72 16.12
CA ASP A 345 -17.90 10.02 15.33
C ASP A 345 -18.19 10.81 14.04
N PRO A 346 -17.83 10.31 12.85
CA PRO A 346 -18.02 11.05 11.60
C PRO A 346 -19.49 11.13 11.14
N VAL A 347 -20.39 10.38 11.80
CA VAL A 347 -21.84 10.41 11.50
C VAL A 347 -22.56 11.49 12.28
N THR A 348 -22.25 11.59 13.59
CA THR A 348 -22.87 12.59 14.48
C THR A 348 -22.06 13.88 14.60
N ASN A 349 -20.79 13.84 14.18
CA ASN A 349 -19.81 14.90 14.35
C ASN A 349 -19.59 15.29 15.83
N GLU A 350 -19.66 14.29 16.71
CA GLU A 350 -19.45 14.46 18.16
C GLU A 350 -18.26 13.63 18.63
N TYR A 351 -17.50 14.16 19.59
CA TYR A 351 -16.42 13.42 20.24
C TYR A 351 -16.96 12.44 21.27
N TYR A 352 -16.35 11.25 21.33
CA TYR A 352 -16.68 10.27 22.34
C TYR A 352 -16.20 10.67 23.72
N THR A 353 -16.98 10.29 24.74
CA THR A 353 -16.50 10.16 26.12
C THR A 353 -16.18 8.69 26.40
N LEU A 354 -15.51 8.40 27.53
CA LEU A 354 -15.29 7.01 27.94
C LEU A 354 -16.62 6.24 28.10
N GLU A 355 -17.68 6.91 28.56
CA GLU A 355 -19.00 6.30 28.70
C GLU A 355 -19.63 5.98 27.35
N THR A 356 -19.69 6.95 26.42
CA THR A 356 -20.28 6.76 25.10
C THR A 356 -19.45 5.78 24.26
N TYR A 357 -18.11 5.77 24.40
CA TYR A 357 -17.26 4.77 23.79
C TYR A 357 -17.65 3.34 24.21
N LYS A 358 -17.75 3.09 25.52
CA LYS A 358 -18.15 1.76 26.05
C LYS A 358 -19.54 1.34 25.57
N ALA A 359 -20.49 2.27 25.57
CA ALA A 359 -21.86 2.03 25.12
C ALA A 359 -21.88 1.67 23.62
N THR A 360 -21.17 2.41 22.79
CA THR A 360 -21.13 2.17 21.34
C THR A 360 -20.37 0.87 20.99
N VAL A 361 -19.27 0.57 21.67
CA VAL A 361 -18.58 -0.73 21.49
C VAL A 361 -19.51 -1.91 21.78
N ALA A 362 -20.40 -1.78 22.77
CA ALA A 362 -21.34 -2.84 23.13
C ALA A 362 -22.52 -2.97 22.13
N SER A 363 -23.01 -1.85 21.57
CA SER A 363 -24.18 -1.84 20.70
C SER A 363 -23.83 -1.89 19.21
N GLU A 364 -22.76 -1.22 18.79
CA GLU A 364 -22.34 -1.06 17.41
C GLU A 364 -20.81 -1.24 17.27
N PRO A 365 -20.25 -2.42 17.53
CA PRO A 365 -18.79 -2.64 17.62
C PRO A 365 -18.05 -2.33 16.32
N THR A 366 -18.71 -2.29 15.21
CA THR A 366 -18.14 -2.02 13.89
C THR A 366 -18.37 -0.58 13.42
N ARG A 367 -18.88 0.32 14.30
CA ARG A 367 -19.11 1.72 13.95
C ARG A 367 -17.79 2.38 13.52
N PRO A 368 -17.74 3.04 12.35
CA PRO A 368 -16.55 3.75 11.92
C PRO A 368 -16.32 5.00 12.79
N ILE A 369 -15.06 5.27 13.07
CA ILE A 369 -14.64 6.45 13.83
C ILE A 369 -13.44 7.13 13.18
N VAL A 370 -13.25 8.41 13.47
CA VAL A 370 -12.03 9.17 13.14
C VAL A 370 -11.20 9.36 14.41
N ILE A 371 -9.90 9.09 14.31
CA ILE A 371 -8.97 9.18 15.44
C ILE A 371 -7.84 10.17 15.14
N PHE A 372 -7.73 11.22 15.95
CA PHE A 372 -6.64 12.22 15.87
C PHE A 372 -5.44 11.71 16.65
N LYS A 373 -4.44 11.22 15.92
CA LYS A 373 -3.27 10.53 16.49
C LYS A 373 -1.97 11.28 16.33
N MET A 374 -1.91 12.23 15.39
CA MET A 374 -0.71 13.00 15.06
C MET A 374 -0.97 14.51 15.14
N PRO A 375 0.06 15.33 15.35
CA PRO A 375 -0.06 16.77 15.20
C PRO A 375 -0.39 17.16 13.74
N ALA A 376 -1.34 18.07 13.56
CA ALA A 376 -1.70 18.59 12.22
C ALA A 376 -0.49 19.24 11.51
N ASP A 377 0.42 19.85 12.27
CA ASP A 377 1.67 20.44 11.73
C ASP A 377 2.62 19.43 11.10
N ASP A 378 2.41 18.14 11.26
CA ASP A 378 3.25 17.11 10.64
C ASP A 378 2.77 16.73 9.22
N GLU A 379 1.55 17.06 8.82
CA GLU A 379 0.95 16.66 7.54
C GLU A 379 1.82 17.05 6.33
N TRP A 380 2.29 18.28 6.26
CA TRP A 380 3.14 18.71 5.17
C TRP A 380 4.58 18.16 5.24
N LYS A 381 5.07 17.84 6.45
CA LYS A 381 6.44 17.31 6.65
C LYS A 381 6.61 15.96 5.99
N TRP A 382 5.59 15.12 6.01
CA TRP A 382 5.64 13.81 5.34
C TRP A 382 5.79 13.94 3.82
N LEU A 383 5.29 15.02 3.22
CA LEU A 383 5.42 15.29 1.79
C LEU A 383 6.85 15.67 1.38
N THR A 384 7.72 15.99 2.33
CA THR A 384 9.15 16.27 2.07
C THR A 384 10.02 15.01 2.10
N LEU A 385 9.46 13.86 2.51
CA LEU A 385 10.19 12.62 2.65
C LEU A 385 10.51 12.01 1.28
N LYS A 386 11.75 11.52 1.12
CA LYS A 386 12.19 10.86 -0.11
C LYS A 386 11.77 9.40 -0.12
N GLY A 387 11.56 8.83 -1.33
CA GLY A 387 11.33 7.41 -1.50
C GLY A 387 10.03 6.86 -0.90
N VAL A 388 9.10 7.74 -0.52
CA VAL A 388 7.78 7.35 0.00
C VAL A 388 6.73 7.39 -1.10
N THR A 389 5.64 6.65 -0.91
CA THR A 389 4.45 6.67 -1.75
C THR A 389 3.29 7.34 -1.02
N MET A 390 2.30 7.82 -1.75
CA MET A 390 1.03 8.23 -1.18
C MET A 390 0.02 7.10 -1.38
N GLY A 391 -0.48 6.55 -0.27
CA GLY A 391 -1.65 5.69 -0.22
C GLY A 391 -2.71 6.37 0.63
N SER A 392 -3.93 6.49 0.11
CA SER A 392 -4.96 7.27 0.81
C SER A 392 -5.51 6.59 2.05
N ASP A 393 -5.44 5.26 2.11
CA ASP A 393 -6.17 4.45 3.09
C ASP A 393 -7.67 4.82 3.05
N ALA A 394 -8.18 5.03 1.81
CA ALA A 394 -9.56 5.47 1.57
C ALA A 394 -10.55 4.43 2.05
N VAL A 395 -11.40 4.83 2.97
CA VAL A 395 -12.50 4.00 3.48
C VAL A 395 -13.80 4.30 2.75
N GLY A 396 -14.73 3.35 2.78
CA GLY A 396 -16.02 3.50 2.10
C GLY A 396 -16.87 4.62 2.68
N ALA A 397 -17.69 5.22 1.82
CA ALA A 397 -18.79 6.10 2.20
C ALA A 397 -20.14 5.35 2.13
N THR A 398 -21.18 5.90 2.68
CA THR A 398 -22.52 5.29 2.65
C THR A 398 -23.42 6.02 1.66
N PRO A 399 -24.12 5.30 0.75
CA PRO A 399 -24.09 3.85 0.52
C PRO A 399 -22.84 3.37 -0.25
N TYR A 400 -22.22 2.29 0.18
CA TYR A 400 -20.93 1.80 -0.35
C TYR A 400 -21.01 1.39 -1.84
N LEU A 401 -22.06 0.68 -2.22
CA LEU A 401 -22.27 0.17 -3.59
C LEU A 401 -23.07 1.15 -4.46
N ALA A 402 -23.10 2.44 -4.12
CA ALA A 402 -23.74 3.44 -4.97
C ALA A 402 -23.15 3.43 -6.38
N PRO A 403 -23.98 3.67 -7.42
CA PRO A 403 -23.51 3.75 -8.80
C PRO A 403 -22.51 4.91 -8.98
N TRP A 404 -21.73 4.85 -10.05
CA TRP A 404 -20.67 5.82 -10.34
C TRP A 404 -21.15 7.28 -10.45
N ASP A 405 -22.40 7.49 -10.83
CA ASP A 405 -23.06 8.79 -11.00
C ASP A 405 -23.94 9.19 -9.80
N PHE A 406 -23.78 8.49 -8.67
CA PHE A 406 -24.52 8.82 -7.45
C PHE A 406 -24.20 10.26 -6.99
N PRO A 407 -25.20 11.03 -6.54
CA PRO A 407 -24.97 12.38 -6.03
C PRO A 407 -24.00 12.37 -4.84
N MET A 408 -22.80 12.93 -5.06
CA MET A 408 -21.70 12.86 -4.08
C MET A 408 -21.98 13.64 -2.79
N ASP A 409 -22.83 14.67 -2.86
CA ASP A 409 -23.32 15.44 -1.71
C ASP A 409 -24.28 14.63 -0.80
N SER A 410 -24.77 13.50 -1.31
CA SER A 410 -25.63 12.55 -0.58
C SER A 410 -24.83 11.39 0.04
N LEU A 411 -23.52 11.35 -0.17
CA LEU A 411 -22.62 10.39 0.48
C LEU A 411 -22.29 10.88 1.91
N GLY A 412 -22.29 9.95 2.86
CA GLY A 412 -22.03 10.28 4.26
C GLY A 412 -21.01 9.36 4.93
N GLY A 413 -20.64 9.77 6.15
CA GLY A 413 -20.00 8.90 7.13
C GLY A 413 -18.59 8.40 6.77
N THR A 414 -17.72 9.25 6.19
CA THR A 414 -16.36 8.84 5.84
C THR A 414 -15.31 9.87 6.24
N HIS A 415 -14.06 9.45 6.22
CA HIS A 415 -12.88 10.30 6.44
C HIS A 415 -12.56 11.13 5.18
N PRO A 416 -12.07 12.40 5.30
CA PRO A 416 -11.72 13.25 4.14
C PRO A 416 -10.68 12.64 3.20
N ARG A 417 -9.83 11.71 3.67
CA ARG A 417 -8.86 11.00 2.84
C ARG A 417 -9.48 10.17 1.72
N THR A 418 -10.76 9.85 1.82
CA THR A 418 -11.50 9.08 0.80
C THR A 418 -11.64 9.84 -0.52
N ALA A 419 -11.85 11.16 -0.45
CA ALA A 419 -12.15 11.96 -1.63
C ALA A 419 -11.10 13.05 -1.92
N GLY A 420 -10.13 13.29 -1.02
CA GLY A 420 -9.28 14.48 -1.11
C GLY A 420 -7.78 14.28 -0.89
N SER A 421 -7.26 13.06 -0.78
CA SER A 421 -5.85 12.85 -0.43
C SER A 421 -4.86 13.47 -1.42
N ARG A 422 -5.14 13.45 -2.72
CA ARG A 422 -4.24 13.99 -3.75
C ARG A 422 -4.39 15.51 -3.84
N GLY A 423 -5.63 16.01 -3.74
CA GLY A 423 -5.92 17.44 -3.62
C GLY A 423 -5.26 18.06 -2.39
N ALA A 424 -5.33 17.40 -1.23
CA ALA A 424 -4.65 17.81 0.00
C ALA A 424 -3.12 17.84 -0.18
N THR A 425 -2.55 16.81 -0.81
CA THR A 425 -1.11 16.73 -1.10
C THR A 425 -0.66 17.93 -1.95
N ILE A 426 -1.41 18.27 -3.00
CA ILE A 426 -1.07 19.42 -3.86
C ILE A 426 -1.29 20.76 -3.14
N ARG A 427 -2.39 20.92 -2.39
CA ARG A 427 -2.65 22.13 -1.60
C ARG A 427 -1.56 22.36 -0.54
N LEU A 428 -1.27 21.36 0.30
CA LEU A 428 -0.21 21.46 1.31
C LEU A 428 1.16 21.69 0.66
N GLY A 429 1.44 21.01 -0.46
CA GLY A 429 2.66 21.21 -1.22
C GLY A 429 2.83 22.65 -1.70
N ARG A 430 1.77 23.27 -2.22
CA ARG A 430 1.73 24.68 -2.63
C ARG A 430 1.92 25.61 -1.43
N GLU A 431 1.18 25.41 -0.35
CA GLU A 431 1.23 26.22 0.88
C GLU A 431 2.64 26.22 1.50
N HIS A 432 3.32 25.06 1.49
CA HIS A 432 4.65 24.87 2.06
C HIS A 432 5.79 24.90 1.03
N LYS A 433 5.50 25.27 -0.23
CA LYS A 433 6.49 25.43 -1.32
C LYS A 433 7.31 24.16 -1.60
N ILE A 434 6.68 22.99 -1.47
CA ILE A 434 7.31 21.72 -1.83
C ILE A 434 7.39 21.63 -3.36
N PRO A 435 8.54 21.26 -3.93
CA PRO A 435 8.69 21.15 -5.39
C PRO A 435 7.65 20.22 -6.02
N MET A 436 7.00 20.67 -7.11
CA MET A 436 5.99 19.88 -7.82
C MET A 436 6.53 18.51 -8.26
N MET A 437 7.80 18.44 -8.68
CA MET A 437 8.48 17.19 -9.03
C MET A 437 8.45 16.18 -7.88
N GLN A 438 8.68 16.63 -6.64
CA GLN A 438 8.60 15.78 -5.45
C GLN A 438 7.17 15.27 -5.22
N LEU A 439 6.17 16.12 -5.39
CA LEU A 439 4.77 15.73 -5.22
C LEU A 439 4.36 14.70 -6.28
N MET A 440 4.77 14.89 -7.54
CA MET A 440 4.49 13.93 -8.62
C MET A 440 5.20 12.60 -8.38
N SER A 441 6.41 12.62 -7.81
CA SER A 441 7.12 11.41 -7.41
C SER A 441 6.33 10.60 -6.37
N ILE A 442 5.84 11.26 -5.32
CA ILE A 442 5.06 10.62 -4.25
C ILE A 442 3.72 10.11 -4.75
N LEU A 443 3.02 10.92 -5.56
CA LEU A 443 1.65 10.63 -6.02
C LEU A 443 1.59 9.56 -7.12
N SER A 444 2.70 9.28 -7.81
CA SER A 444 2.65 8.43 -8.98
C SER A 444 3.92 7.56 -9.16
N TYR A 445 5.06 8.18 -9.46
CA TYR A 445 6.26 7.49 -9.92
C TYR A 445 6.81 6.48 -8.90
N ASN A 446 6.88 6.84 -7.62
CA ASN A 446 7.46 5.97 -6.60
C ASN A 446 6.69 4.65 -6.48
N ALA A 447 5.36 4.69 -6.47
CA ALA A 447 4.52 3.49 -6.44
C ALA A 447 4.73 2.64 -7.70
N ALA A 448 4.72 3.27 -8.88
CA ALA A 448 4.98 2.57 -10.14
C ALA A 448 6.36 1.92 -10.18
N LYS A 449 7.39 2.63 -9.67
CA LYS A 449 8.76 2.10 -9.60
C LYS A 449 8.85 0.90 -8.66
N HIS A 450 8.42 1.04 -7.40
CA HIS A 450 8.53 -0.03 -6.41
C HIS A 450 7.80 -1.31 -6.85
N LEU A 451 6.58 -1.18 -7.36
CA LEU A 451 5.80 -2.30 -7.87
C LEU A 451 6.33 -2.83 -9.19
N GLY A 452 6.80 -1.95 -10.08
CA GLY A 452 7.46 -2.36 -11.34
C GLY A 452 8.73 -3.16 -11.09
N ASP A 453 9.51 -2.79 -10.07
CA ASP A 453 10.73 -3.51 -9.66
C ASP A 453 10.42 -4.92 -9.11
N THR A 454 9.18 -5.22 -8.70
CA THR A 454 8.74 -6.59 -8.37
C THR A 454 8.43 -7.45 -9.61
N GLY A 455 8.53 -6.88 -10.81
CA GLY A 455 8.16 -7.53 -12.06
C GLY A 455 6.71 -7.33 -12.48
N LEU A 456 5.95 -6.45 -11.82
CA LEU A 456 4.58 -6.10 -12.22
C LEU A 456 4.60 -5.23 -13.48
N LYS A 457 4.45 -5.87 -14.64
CA LYS A 457 4.55 -5.23 -15.97
C LYS A 457 3.63 -4.03 -16.12
N PHE A 458 2.43 -4.11 -15.59
CA PHE A 458 1.46 -3.01 -15.60
C PHE A 458 2.07 -1.70 -15.06
N MET A 459 2.86 -1.78 -13.98
CA MET A 459 3.48 -0.61 -13.34
C MET A 459 4.81 -0.19 -13.99
N GLN A 460 5.43 -1.02 -14.80
CA GLN A 460 6.62 -0.65 -15.58
C GLN A 460 6.31 0.34 -16.70
N GLU A 461 5.04 0.40 -17.16
CA GLU A 461 4.59 1.25 -18.25
C GLU A 461 3.79 2.48 -17.78
N ARG A 462 3.72 2.77 -16.48
CA ARG A 462 2.93 3.85 -15.86
C ARG A 462 3.74 4.68 -14.88
N GLY A 463 3.14 5.74 -14.36
CA GLY A 463 3.81 6.66 -13.42
C GLY A 463 4.85 7.56 -14.08
N ARG A 464 4.82 7.69 -15.41
CA ARG A 464 5.78 8.40 -16.27
C ARG A 464 5.09 9.12 -17.39
N ILE A 465 5.66 10.25 -17.84
CA ILE A 465 5.26 10.92 -19.08
C ILE A 465 6.39 10.78 -20.08
N GLN A 466 6.46 9.63 -20.75
CA GLN A 466 7.48 9.31 -21.73
C GLN A 466 6.85 8.63 -22.96
N THR A 467 7.46 8.82 -24.11
CA THR A 467 7.01 8.17 -25.35
C THR A 467 7.03 6.64 -25.21
N GLY A 468 5.94 5.99 -25.61
CA GLY A 468 5.72 4.55 -25.48
C GLY A 468 4.98 4.13 -24.20
N MET A 469 4.96 4.95 -23.16
CA MET A 469 4.22 4.65 -21.92
C MET A 469 2.71 4.72 -22.14
N VAL A 470 1.97 4.00 -21.31
CA VAL A 470 0.51 4.08 -21.30
C VAL A 470 0.07 5.47 -20.86
N ALA A 471 -0.90 6.02 -21.54
CA ALA A 471 -1.42 7.36 -21.28
C ALA A 471 -2.41 7.36 -20.11
N ASP A 472 -1.88 7.12 -18.90
CA ASP A 472 -2.53 7.46 -17.64
C ASP A 472 -1.99 8.81 -17.19
N ILE A 473 -2.80 9.87 -17.36
CA ILE A 473 -2.33 11.26 -17.25
C ILE A 473 -3.34 12.10 -16.46
N VAL A 474 -2.84 12.99 -15.62
CA VAL A 474 -3.63 14.05 -14.99
C VAL A 474 -3.23 15.42 -15.54
N VAL A 475 -4.22 16.26 -15.79
CA VAL A 475 -4.05 17.66 -16.14
C VAL A 475 -4.79 18.50 -15.10
N PHE A 476 -4.09 19.31 -14.34
CA PHE A 476 -4.69 20.07 -13.25
C PHE A 476 -4.11 21.48 -13.13
N ASP A 477 -4.89 22.35 -12.50
CA ASP A 477 -4.48 23.72 -12.21
C ASP A 477 -3.60 23.73 -10.94
N PRO A 478 -2.31 24.10 -11.02
CA PRO A 478 -1.43 24.11 -9.85
C PRO A 478 -1.84 25.10 -8.76
N GLU A 479 -2.60 26.14 -9.08
CA GLU A 479 -3.00 27.18 -8.14
C GLU A 479 -4.33 26.85 -7.45
N THR A 480 -5.21 26.10 -8.11
CA THR A 480 -6.58 25.89 -7.62
C THR A 480 -6.90 24.45 -7.25
N PHE A 481 -6.13 23.46 -7.74
CA PHE A 481 -6.38 22.06 -7.41
C PHE A 481 -6.21 21.82 -5.91
N ARG A 482 -7.29 21.31 -5.30
CA ARG A 482 -7.38 21.14 -3.84
C ARG A 482 -8.45 20.13 -3.43
N ASP A 483 -8.29 19.62 -2.21
CA ASP A 483 -9.32 18.91 -1.46
C ASP A 483 -10.41 19.89 -0.97
N ASN A 484 -11.64 19.37 -0.86
CA ASN A 484 -12.77 20.08 -0.27
C ASN A 484 -13.41 19.31 0.88
N SER A 485 -12.98 18.06 1.10
CA SER A 485 -13.47 17.21 2.17
C SER A 485 -13.00 17.69 3.54
N THR A 486 -13.87 17.55 4.52
CA THR A 486 -13.62 17.84 5.94
C THR A 486 -14.05 16.63 6.78
N TYR A 487 -13.74 16.61 8.07
CA TYR A 487 -14.10 15.46 8.93
C TYR A 487 -15.61 15.31 9.13
N ASP A 488 -16.39 16.39 8.96
CA ASP A 488 -17.87 16.36 8.97
C ASP A 488 -18.47 16.11 7.58
N LYS A 489 -17.70 16.28 6.51
CA LYS A 489 -18.10 16.06 5.11
C LYS A 489 -16.99 15.38 4.33
N GLY A 490 -16.74 14.11 4.63
CA GLY A 490 -15.58 13.36 4.15
C GLY A 490 -15.65 12.93 2.68
N ALA A 491 -16.79 13.06 2.00
CA ALA A 491 -16.98 12.61 0.62
C ALA A 491 -17.14 13.76 -0.39
N VAL A 492 -16.68 14.96 -0.06
CA VAL A 492 -16.74 16.10 -1.00
C VAL A 492 -15.59 16.01 -2.01
N PRO A 493 -15.87 15.91 -3.32
CA PRO A 493 -14.83 15.75 -4.34
C PRO A 493 -13.84 16.92 -4.39
N SER A 494 -12.59 16.62 -4.73
CA SER A 494 -11.58 17.62 -5.08
C SER A 494 -12.00 18.43 -6.31
N THR A 495 -11.47 19.65 -6.44
CA THR A 495 -11.73 20.55 -7.57
C THR A 495 -10.43 21.14 -8.12
N GLY A 496 -10.45 21.54 -9.41
CA GLY A 496 -9.28 22.10 -10.12
C GLY A 496 -8.66 21.11 -11.11
N MET A 497 -9.31 19.97 -11.36
CA MET A 497 -8.89 18.98 -12.34
C MET A 497 -9.38 19.37 -13.74
N LYS A 498 -8.47 19.63 -14.70
CA LYS A 498 -8.79 19.91 -16.09
C LYS A 498 -9.15 18.66 -16.86
N ALA A 499 -8.38 17.59 -16.68
CA ALA A 499 -8.66 16.27 -17.26
C ALA A 499 -7.98 15.16 -16.46
N VAL A 500 -8.64 14.00 -16.40
CA VAL A 500 -8.05 12.73 -16.02
C VAL A 500 -8.20 11.77 -17.18
N ILE A 501 -7.09 11.18 -17.58
CA ILE A 501 -6.99 10.27 -18.72
C ILE A 501 -6.55 8.91 -18.17
N VAL A 502 -7.34 7.88 -18.47
CA VAL A 502 -7.07 6.50 -18.08
C VAL A 502 -6.95 5.67 -19.35
N ASN A 503 -5.81 5.01 -19.54
CA ASN A 503 -5.54 4.21 -20.75
C ASN A 503 -5.81 4.97 -22.05
N GLY A 504 -5.48 6.27 -22.09
CA GLY A 504 -5.66 7.16 -23.25
C GLY A 504 -7.07 7.72 -23.44
N GLN A 505 -8.02 7.43 -22.56
CA GLN A 505 -9.40 7.92 -22.64
C GLN A 505 -9.69 8.94 -21.54
N VAL A 506 -10.33 10.06 -21.89
CA VAL A 506 -10.69 11.11 -20.93
C VAL A 506 -11.87 10.62 -20.07
N THR A 507 -11.62 10.44 -18.76
CA THR A 507 -12.63 10.00 -17.77
C THR A 507 -13.17 11.14 -16.93
N VAL A 508 -12.41 12.24 -16.79
CA VAL A 508 -12.83 13.49 -16.16
C VAL A 508 -12.45 14.64 -17.06
N ARG A 509 -13.33 15.62 -17.20
CA ARG A 509 -13.08 16.88 -17.91
C ARG A 509 -13.68 18.04 -17.13
N ASP A 510 -12.88 19.06 -16.82
CA ASP A 510 -13.29 20.25 -16.09
C ASP A 510 -14.09 19.90 -14.81
N ASP A 511 -13.50 19.04 -13.98
CA ASP A 511 -14.10 18.48 -12.76
C ASP A 511 -15.38 17.63 -12.97
N VAL A 512 -15.76 17.31 -14.20
CA VAL A 512 -16.95 16.52 -14.51
C VAL A 512 -16.57 15.09 -14.90
N LEU A 513 -17.18 14.12 -14.23
CA LEU A 513 -17.04 12.69 -14.56
C LEU A 513 -17.74 12.38 -15.89
N LEU A 514 -17.08 11.58 -16.72
CA LEU A 514 -17.62 11.07 -17.97
C LEU A 514 -17.96 9.58 -17.85
N PRO A 515 -18.96 9.07 -18.57
CA PRO A 515 -19.35 7.66 -18.56
C PRO A 515 -18.35 6.80 -19.37
N VAL A 516 -17.07 6.85 -19.00
CA VAL A 516 -15.97 6.15 -19.66
C VAL A 516 -15.40 5.11 -18.69
N PHE A 517 -15.46 3.84 -19.09
CA PHE A 517 -15.04 2.69 -18.28
C PHE A 517 -13.76 2.10 -18.86
N ALA A 518 -12.68 2.87 -18.74
CA ALA A 518 -11.38 2.56 -19.32
C ALA A 518 -10.47 1.72 -18.42
N GLY A 519 -10.89 1.42 -17.19
CA GLY A 519 -10.06 0.74 -16.19
C GLY A 519 -9.62 -0.67 -16.62
N GLN A 520 -8.38 -1.00 -16.33
CA GLN A 520 -7.73 -2.28 -16.62
C GLN A 520 -7.24 -2.97 -15.35
N PRO A 521 -7.16 -4.31 -15.34
CA PRO A 521 -6.70 -5.06 -14.17
C PRO A 521 -5.20 -4.87 -13.93
N ILE A 522 -4.85 -4.46 -12.72
CA ILE A 522 -3.47 -4.40 -12.22
C ILE A 522 -3.19 -5.75 -11.55
N ARG A 523 -2.53 -6.66 -12.25
CA ARG A 523 -2.25 -8.00 -11.74
C ARG A 523 -1.01 -8.61 -12.37
N PHE A 524 -0.45 -9.58 -11.69
CA PHE A 524 0.52 -10.46 -12.30
C PHE A 524 -0.18 -11.50 -13.20
N GLU A 525 0.55 -12.05 -14.16
CA GLU A 525 0.06 -13.20 -14.91
C GLU A 525 -0.18 -14.38 -13.97
N PRO A 526 -1.36 -15.03 -14.04
CA PRO A 526 -1.64 -16.23 -13.26
C PRO A 526 -0.61 -17.34 -13.56
N GLN A 527 -0.32 -18.15 -12.56
CA GLN A 527 0.65 -19.25 -12.66
C GLN A 527 -0.04 -20.59 -12.49
N ASP A 528 0.37 -21.59 -13.26
CA ASP A 528 -0.22 -22.93 -13.22
C ASP A 528 0.15 -23.72 -11.96
N LYS A 529 1.30 -23.39 -11.34
CA LYS A 529 1.84 -24.18 -10.22
C LYS A 529 1.87 -23.36 -8.93
N PRO A 530 1.35 -23.90 -7.83
CA PRO A 530 1.50 -23.32 -6.52
C PRO A 530 2.98 -23.35 -6.09
N ARG A 531 3.35 -22.42 -5.23
CA ARG A 531 4.69 -22.37 -4.59
C ARG A 531 4.61 -22.59 -3.09
N PHE A 532 3.45 -22.97 -2.59
CA PHE A 532 3.24 -23.31 -1.21
C PHE A 532 4.03 -24.57 -0.81
N GLU A 533 4.65 -24.50 0.36
CA GLU A 533 5.29 -25.61 1.04
C GLU A 533 4.75 -25.68 2.46
N PRO A 534 4.12 -26.79 2.83
CA PRO A 534 3.52 -26.93 4.15
C PRO A 534 4.60 -26.95 5.24
N ILE A 535 4.28 -26.33 6.37
CA ILE A 535 5.09 -26.43 7.58
C ILE A 535 4.99 -27.88 8.07
N SER A 536 6.13 -28.54 8.29
CA SER A 536 6.16 -29.90 8.81
C SER A 536 5.77 -29.95 10.30
N VAL A 537 5.29 -31.10 10.75
CA VAL A 537 4.98 -31.34 12.18
C VAL A 537 6.20 -31.06 13.07
N GLU A 538 7.38 -31.46 12.63
CA GLU A 538 8.62 -31.22 13.36
C GLU A 538 8.93 -29.73 13.50
N SER A 539 8.86 -28.96 12.38
CA SER A 539 9.08 -27.51 12.38
C SER A 539 8.02 -26.78 13.21
N TRP A 540 6.77 -27.23 13.14
CA TRP A 540 5.69 -26.68 13.93
C TRP A 540 5.95 -26.86 15.43
N ASN A 541 6.26 -28.09 15.86
CA ASN A 541 6.53 -28.39 17.26
C ASN A 541 7.75 -27.64 17.79
N ALA A 542 8.75 -27.41 16.94
CA ALA A 542 9.94 -26.65 17.34
C ALA A 542 9.73 -25.13 17.47
N THR A 543 8.78 -24.57 16.71
CA THR A 543 8.62 -23.10 16.59
C THR A 543 7.26 -22.54 16.98
N PHE A 544 6.21 -23.34 16.84
CA PHE A 544 4.83 -22.91 17.11
C PHE A 544 4.21 -23.64 18.29
N SER A 545 4.78 -24.76 18.70
CA SER A 545 4.31 -25.48 19.87
C SER A 545 4.43 -24.58 21.09
N THR A 546 3.31 -24.24 21.58
CA THR A 546 3.13 -23.46 22.78
C THR A 546 3.26 -24.29 24.04
N GLY A 547 3.59 -25.56 23.90
CA GLY A 547 4.17 -26.32 25.01
C GLY A 547 5.49 -25.70 25.48
N MET A 548 5.95 -24.71 24.77
CA MET A 548 6.79 -23.70 25.38
C MET A 548 6.00 -23.13 26.52
N PRO A 549 6.38 -23.49 27.72
CA PRO A 549 6.01 -22.61 28.78
C PRO A 549 6.37 -21.25 28.26
N SER A 550 5.57 -20.37 28.53
CA SER A 550 5.88 -18.97 28.53
C SER A 550 7.12 -18.71 29.39
N ASP A 551 8.14 -19.55 29.26
CA ASP A 551 9.42 -19.30 29.85
C ASP A 551 10.12 -18.23 29.02
N PHE A 552 9.58 -17.04 29.15
CA PHE A 552 10.30 -15.83 28.80
C PHE A 552 11.65 -15.73 29.50
N SER A 553 11.93 -16.64 30.37
CA SER A 553 13.20 -16.84 31.03
C SER A 553 14.27 -17.49 30.14
N GLY A 554 13.99 -17.72 28.85
CA GLY A 554 14.98 -18.28 27.92
C GLY A 554 15.23 -19.76 28.15
N GLY A 555 14.20 -20.50 28.51
CA GLY A 555 14.28 -21.96 28.70
C GLY A 555 14.64 -22.40 30.12
N VAL A 556 14.61 -21.48 31.06
CA VAL A 556 14.71 -21.89 32.49
C VAL A 556 13.34 -22.43 32.91
N PRO A 557 13.20 -23.71 33.27
CA PRO A 557 11.95 -24.27 33.74
C PRO A 557 11.42 -23.46 34.91
N VAL A 558 10.18 -22.97 34.83
CA VAL A 558 9.52 -22.39 35.99
C VAL A 558 9.37 -23.51 36.99
N PRO A 559 9.85 -23.35 38.22
CA PRO A 559 9.63 -24.35 39.26
C PRO A 559 8.13 -24.60 39.38
N ASP A 560 7.74 -25.84 39.41
CA ASP A 560 6.37 -26.22 39.67
C ASP A 560 5.95 -25.76 41.07
N LEU A 561 5.29 -24.63 41.15
CA LEU A 561 4.82 -24.04 42.39
C LEU A 561 3.59 -24.73 42.97
N ASP A 562 2.99 -25.67 42.21
CA ASP A 562 1.74 -26.34 42.59
C ASP A 562 1.92 -27.67 43.31
N HIS A 563 3.17 -28.11 43.53
CA HIS A 563 3.46 -29.25 44.40
C HIS A 563 4.27 -28.81 45.62
N PRO A 564 3.61 -28.37 46.69
CA PRO A 564 4.30 -28.31 47.94
C PRO A 564 4.80 -29.72 48.27
N GLU A 565 6.10 -29.89 48.40
CA GLU A 565 6.64 -31.13 48.91
C GLU A 565 5.87 -31.48 50.17
N SER A 566 5.11 -32.56 50.10
CA SER A 566 4.49 -33.12 51.26
C SER A 566 5.62 -33.56 52.17
N ASP A 567 5.86 -32.85 53.25
CA ASP A 567 6.72 -33.21 54.34
C ASP A 567 6.40 -34.67 54.74
N LYS A 568 7.24 -35.55 54.30
CA LYS A 568 7.33 -36.90 54.86
C LYS A 568 8.30 -36.83 56.02
N HIS A 569 7.75 -36.71 57.22
CA HIS A 569 8.37 -37.20 58.42
C HIS A 569 7.76 -38.52 58.85
#